data_55e56c650ef62afb2f65000b049feba4
#
_entry.id   55e56c650ef62afb2f65000b049feba4
#
_cell.length_a   1.000
_cell.length_b   1.000
_cell.length_c   1.000
_cell.angle_alpha   90.00
_cell.angle_beta   90.00
_cell.angle_gamma   90.00
#
_symmetry.space_group_name_H-M   'P 1'
#
loop_
_entity.id
_entity.type
_entity.pdbx_description
1 polymer ?
#
loop_
_entity_poly.entity_id
_entity_poly.type
_entity_poly.pdbx_seq_one_letter_code
_entity_poly.pdbx_strand_id
1 'polypeptide(L)'
;MSEVKVNKISPRSGTNVQLGDSGDTITIPSGATFAGTQNIANSALTGSGQITINGQAVALGGSVTISTIARPTYNSGQSFTIAPTTNTSITIAGTNFQSVPVVEAINSSTGAITRAVTVSYSSATSIAAVFNLAAASYFIRIENNDGGAVRSTNADLTASTSPSWTTSAGSLGSFSAGSTISGLNVQASSDSNVTITETTSVLTSNANTPATTMNLTLSGSPASSATYTISGTAPSPTSDQAYSFTLRATDAEGQTADRVFSITISVGANNSGQFN
;
A
#
# COMPACT_ATOMS: atom_id res chain seq x y z
N MET A 1 58.34 -46.39 32.76
CA MET A 1 57.02 -45.64 32.79
C MET A 1 56.16 -46.36 33.83
N SER A 2 55.61 -45.62 34.77
CA SER A 2 54.67 -46.17 35.74
C SER A 2 53.27 -45.94 35.24
N GLU A 3 52.45 -46.98 35.10
CA GLU A 3 51.04 -46.91 34.68
C GLU A 3 50.20 -47.32 35.90
N VAL A 4 49.18 -46.50 36.20
CA VAL A 4 48.14 -46.79 37.18
C VAL A 4 46.82 -47.07 36.44
N LYS A 5 46.37 -48.34 36.43
CA LYS A 5 45.14 -48.79 35.87
C LYS A 5 44.03 -48.86 36.92
N VAL A 6 43.05 -48.00 36.88
CA VAL A 6 41.93 -47.97 37.83
C VAL A 6 40.65 -47.80 37.11
N ASN A 7 39.57 -48.44 37.57
CA ASN A 7 38.23 -48.30 37.01
C ASN A 7 37.54 -47.03 37.51
N LYS A 8 37.99 -46.49 38.64
CA LYS A 8 37.42 -45.29 39.25
C LYS A 8 38.44 -44.58 40.10
N ILE A 9 38.56 -43.29 39.97
CA ILE A 9 39.29 -42.40 40.88
C ILE A 9 38.23 -41.56 41.61
N SER A 10 38.26 -41.60 42.95
CA SER A 10 37.34 -40.82 43.79
C SER A 10 38.19 -40.10 44.86
N PRO A 11 37.77 -38.90 45.29
CA PRO A 11 38.48 -38.22 46.38
C PRO A 11 38.33 -38.99 47.66
N ARG A 12 39.45 -39.03 48.47
CA ARG A 12 39.48 -39.68 49.78
C ARG A 12 38.59 -38.96 50.78
N SER A 13 38.51 -37.65 50.64
CA SER A 13 37.64 -36.78 51.43
C SER A 13 37.29 -35.57 50.58
N GLY A 14 36.10 -34.96 50.78
CA GLY A 14 35.61 -33.82 49.96
C GLY A 14 35.07 -34.23 48.58
N THR A 15 34.92 -33.29 47.70
CA THR A 15 34.26 -33.44 46.38
C THR A 15 35.22 -33.32 45.20
N ASN A 16 36.53 -33.00 45.43
CA ASN A 16 37.46 -32.70 44.36
C ASN A 16 38.55 -33.80 44.25
N VAL A 17 38.84 -34.20 43.03
CA VAL A 17 40.03 -34.98 42.67
C VAL A 17 40.94 -34.04 41.89
N GLN A 18 42.14 -33.80 42.41
CA GLN A 18 43.15 -33.06 41.67
C GLN A 18 43.97 -34.06 40.83
N LEU A 19 44.13 -33.81 39.58
CA LEU A 19 44.96 -34.56 38.64
C LEU A 19 46.05 -33.61 38.14
N GLY A 20 47.28 -33.87 38.59
CA GLY A 20 48.46 -33.06 38.28
C GLY A 20 48.58 -31.76 39.08
N ASP A 21 49.75 -31.12 38.97
CA ASP A 21 50.15 -29.88 39.59
C ASP A 21 50.23 -28.75 38.51
N SER A 22 50.57 -27.54 38.95
CA SER A 22 50.73 -26.41 38.01
C SER A 22 51.82 -26.69 36.97
N GLY A 23 51.48 -26.71 35.72
CA GLY A 23 52.37 -27.00 34.59
C GLY A 23 52.25 -28.42 34.02
N ASP A 24 51.49 -29.28 34.67
CA ASP A 24 51.27 -30.64 34.18
C ASP A 24 50.30 -30.66 33.03
N THR A 25 50.50 -31.58 32.09
CA THR A 25 49.57 -31.78 30.95
C THR A 25 48.75 -33.05 31.16
N ILE A 26 47.43 -32.93 31.14
CA ILE A 26 46.52 -34.07 31.13
C ILE A 26 46.11 -34.35 29.71
N THR A 27 46.61 -35.47 29.16
CA THR A 27 46.25 -35.84 27.78
C THR A 27 45.08 -36.81 27.78
N ILE A 28 44.02 -36.46 27.04
CA ILE A 28 42.88 -37.33 26.80
C ILE A 28 43.05 -37.94 25.41
N PRO A 29 43.18 -39.26 25.29
CA PRO A 29 43.35 -39.93 24.01
C PRO A 29 42.17 -39.69 23.06
N SER A 30 42.44 -39.77 21.77
CA SER A 30 41.39 -39.75 20.74
C SER A 30 40.38 -40.86 21.01
N GLY A 31 39.08 -40.50 20.96
CA GLY A 31 37.97 -41.43 21.24
C GLY A 31 37.52 -41.51 22.70
N ALA A 32 38.28 -40.92 23.65
CA ALA A 32 37.84 -40.78 25.03
C ALA A 32 36.94 -39.54 25.16
N THR A 33 35.91 -39.61 25.99
CA THR A 33 34.95 -38.52 26.20
C THR A 33 34.82 -38.14 27.67
N PHE A 34 34.67 -36.87 27.96
CA PHE A 34 34.17 -36.42 29.24
C PHE A 34 32.65 -36.50 29.24
N ALA A 35 32.08 -37.34 30.11
CA ALA A 35 30.63 -37.41 30.30
C ALA A 35 30.21 -36.65 31.57
N GLY A 36 29.08 -35.99 31.51
CA GLY A 36 28.50 -35.22 32.63
C GLY A 36 28.46 -33.70 32.37
N THR A 37 27.86 -32.96 33.32
CA THR A 37 27.82 -31.49 33.26
C THR A 37 29.20 -30.93 33.63
N GLN A 38 29.83 -30.25 32.71
CA GLN A 38 31.15 -29.68 32.90
C GLN A 38 31.07 -28.16 32.92
N ASN A 39 31.55 -27.54 33.99
CA ASN A 39 31.78 -26.11 34.09
C ASN A 39 33.24 -25.80 33.75
N ILE A 40 33.54 -25.69 32.45
CA ILE A 40 34.85 -25.21 32.01
C ILE A 40 34.70 -23.71 31.75
N ALA A 41 35.48 -22.88 32.44
CA ALA A 41 35.46 -21.44 32.19
C ALA A 41 35.82 -21.20 30.72
N ASN A 42 35.05 -20.36 30.03
CA ASN A 42 35.25 -20.06 28.61
C ASN A 42 36.66 -19.52 28.30
N SER A 43 37.26 -18.81 29.27
CA SER A 43 38.63 -18.31 29.19
C SER A 43 39.71 -19.41 29.22
N ALA A 44 39.37 -20.64 29.66
CA ALA A 44 40.27 -21.78 29.69
C ALA A 44 40.19 -22.67 28.43
N LEU A 45 39.24 -22.40 27.53
CA LEU A 45 39.09 -23.13 26.28
C LEU A 45 40.02 -22.52 25.23
N THR A 46 41.15 -23.13 24.99
CA THR A 46 42.12 -22.73 23.95
C THR A 46 42.24 -23.86 22.93
N GLY A 47 42.31 -23.50 21.65
CA GLY A 47 42.47 -24.46 20.56
C GLY A 47 42.04 -23.88 19.21
N SER A 48 42.29 -24.68 18.16
CA SER A 48 41.86 -24.31 16.78
C SER A 48 40.43 -24.76 16.46
N GLY A 49 39.73 -25.33 17.46
CA GLY A 49 38.32 -25.72 17.29
C GLY A 49 37.41 -24.50 17.12
N GLN A 50 36.38 -24.68 16.34
CA GLN A 50 35.34 -23.66 16.10
C GLN A 50 33.99 -24.25 16.43
N ILE A 51 33.10 -23.40 16.97
CA ILE A 51 31.66 -23.67 17.06
C ILE A 51 30.96 -22.76 16.08
N THR A 52 29.88 -23.25 15.46
CA THR A 52 29.07 -22.43 14.58
C THR A 52 27.83 -21.93 15.31
N ILE A 53 27.69 -20.61 15.45
CA ILE A 53 26.53 -19.99 16.03
C ILE A 53 25.85 -19.18 14.92
N ASN A 54 24.62 -19.52 14.58
CA ASN A 54 23.85 -18.85 13.56
C ASN A 54 24.60 -18.70 12.20
N GLY A 55 25.29 -19.74 11.78
CA GLY A 55 26.08 -19.77 10.55
C GLY A 55 27.46 -19.11 10.62
N GLN A 56 27.81 -18.49 11.73
CA GLN A 56 29.14 -17.87 11.95
C GLN A 56 30.06 -18.77 12.73
N ALA A 57 31.22 -19.06 12.17
CA ALA A 57 32.27 -19.82 12.87
C ALA A 57 32.91 -18.94 13.95
N VAL A 58 32.96 -19.47 15.18
CA VAL A 58 33.54 -18.80 16.37
C VAL A 58 34.64 -19.68 16.95
N ALA A 59 35.83 -19.12 17.09
CA ALA A 59 36.92 -19.80 17.76
C ALA A 59 36.58 -20.04 19.24
N LEU A 60 37.07 -21.15 19.81
CA LEU A 60 36.97 -21.42 21.25
C LEU A 60 37.60 -20.26 22.03
N GLY A 61 36.88 -19.71 23.00
CA GLY A 61 37.32 -18.52 23.75
C GLY A 61 37.02 -17.17 23.06
N GLY A 62 36.55 -17.18 21.82
CA GLY A 62 36.09 -15.97 21.13
C GLY A 62 34.72 -15.51 21.58
N SER A 63 34.41 -14.28 21.31
CA SER A 63 33.06 -13.71 21.49
C SER A 63 32.37 -13.53 20.13
N VAL A 64 31.09 -13.89 20.05
CA VAL A 64 30.21 -13.50 18.95
C VAL A 64 29.38 -12.35 19.43
N THR A 65 29.53 -11.22 18.77
CA THR A 65 28.53 -10.17 18.89
C THR A 65 27.40 -10.49 17.91
N ILE A 66 26.26 -10.92 18.41
CA ILE A 66 25.05 -11.01 17.60
C ILE A 66 24.63 -9.56 17.36
N SER A 67 24.95 -9.04 16.18
CA SER A 67 24.41 -7.76 15.75
C SER A 67 22.89 -7.85 15.79
N THR A 68 22.24 -6.88 16.39
CA THR A 68 20.78 -6.79 16.31
C THR A 68 20.42 -6.74 14.83
N ILE A 69 19.61 -7.69 14.37
CA ILE A 69 19.08 -7.69 13.01
C ILE A 69 18.35 -6.36 12.83
N ALA A 70 18.86 -5.52 11.94
CA ALA A 70 18.21 -4.25 11.65
C ALA A 70 16.90 -4.55 10.89
N ARG A 71 15.78 -4.51 11.61
CA ARG A 71 14.46 -4.76 11.03
C ARG A 71 14.18 -3.74 9.93
N PRO A 72 13.48 -4.14 8.87
CA PRO A 72 12.98 -3.17 7.89
C PRO A 72 12.02 -2.19 8.59
N THR A 73 11.98 -0.97 8.11
CA THR A 73 10.95 0.00 8.48
C THR A 73 10.11 0.35 7.26
N TYR A 74 8.91 0.82 7.51
CA TYR A 74 7.99 1.33 6.50
C TYR A 74 7.76 2.81 6.78
N ASN A 75 7.95 3.69 5.78
CA ASN A 75 7.72 5.12 5.94
C ASN A 75 6.22 5.39 6.06
N SER A 76 5.81 6.14 7.07
CA SER A 76 4.43 6.57 7.24
C SER A 76 3.99 7.56 6.15
N GLY A 77 2.67 7.67 5.92
CA GLY A 77 2.10 8.64 4.99
C GLY A 77 2.16 8.23 3.52
N GLN A 78 2.57 7.01 3.20
CA GLN A 78 2.42 6.45 1.86
C GLN A 78 0.95 6.06 1.63
N SER A 79 0.48 6.23 0.40
CA SER A 79 -0.85 5.80 -0.03
C SER A 79 -0.77 5.34 -1.48
N PHE A 80 -1.32 4.17 -1.76
CA PHE A 80 -1.30 3.56 -3.08
C PHE A 80 -2.71 3.17 -3.47
N THR A 81 -3.13 3.57 -4.67
CA THR A 81 -4.37 3.09 -5.29
C THR A 81 -4.02 2.34 -6.57
N ILE A 82 -4.53 1.13 -6.72
CA ILE A 82 -4.30 0.27 -7.87
C ILE A 82 -5.63 -0.23 -8.44
N ALA A 83 -5.64 -0.55 -9.74
CA ALA A 83 -6.80 -1.19 -10.35
C ALA A 83 -6.95 -2.64 -9.83
N PRO A 84 -8.17 -3.08 -9.48
CA PRO A 84 -8.41 -4.45 -9.03
C PRO A 84 -8.09 -5.46 -10.14
N THR A 85 -7.68 -6.65 -9.74
CA THR A 85 -7.41 -7.81 -10.62
C THR A 85 -6.45 -7.52 -11.79
N THR A 86 -5.63 -6.47 -11.65
CA THR A 86 -4.66 -6.06 -12.66
C THR A 86 -3.28 -5.96 -12.02
N ASN A 87 -2.26 -6.51 -12.68
CA ASN A 87 -0.87 -6.42 -12.21
C ASN A 87 -0.42 -4.95 -12.19
N THR A 88 -0.36 -4.36 -11.02
CA THR A 88 0.03 -2.96 -10.84
C THR A 88 1.24 -2.87 -9.92
N SER A 89 2.25 -2.09 -10.32
CA SER A 89 3.47 -1.85 -9.54
C SER A 89 3.29 -0.66 -8.62
N ILE A 90 3.71 -0.82 -7.36
CA ILE A 90 3.86 0.27 -6.40
C ILE A 90 5.31 0.35 -5.96
N THR A 91 5.78 1.56 -5.62
CA THR A 91 7.11 1.77 -5.05
C THR A 91 6.99 2.10 -3.56
N ILE A 92 7.56 1.24 -2.73
CA ILE A 92 7.47 1.32 -1.27
C ILE A 92 8.77 1.92 -0.74
N ALA A 93 8.66 2.95 0.08
CA ALA A 93 9.76 3.59 0.77
C ALA A 93 9.85 3.12 2.23
N GLY A 94 11.08 2.99 2.72
CA GLY A 94 11.37 2.55 4.09
C GLY A 94 12.85 2.60 4.40
N THR A 95 13.34 1.74 5.30
CA THR A 95 14.77 1.55 5.57
C THR A 95 15.09 0.09 5.83
N ASN A 96 16.37 -0.26 5.74
CA ASN A 96 16.90 -1.60 6.00
C ASN A 96 16.27 -2.71 5.15
N PHE A 97 15.78 -2.40 3.97
CA PHE A 97 15.36 -3.42 3.01
C PHE A 97 16.57 -4.22 2.54
N GLN A 98 16.42 -5.54 2.50
CA GLN A 98 17.43 -6.45 1.96
C GLN A 98 17.05 -6.91 0.56
N SER A 99 18.02 -7.43 -0.19
CA SER A 99 17.81 -7.94 -1.54
C SER A 99 16.72 -9.00 -1.56
N VAL A 100 15.68 -8.75 -2.38
CA VAL A 100 14.52 -9.63 -2.61
C VAL A 100 13.74 -9.96 -1.32
N PRO A 101 13.18 -8.96 -0.62
CA PRO A 101 12.31 -9.23 0.53
C PRO A 101 11.00 -9.89 0.06
N VAL A 102 10.31 -10.55 0.97
CA VAL A 102 8.90 -10.94 0.77
C VAL A 102 8.03 -9.71 1.02
N VAL A 103 7.14 -9.39 0.07
CA VAL A 103 6.15 -8.32 0.22
C VAL A 103 4.75 -8.89 0.08
N GLU A 104 3.88 -8.57 1.03
CA GLU A 104 2.54 -9.11 1.16
C GLU A 104 1.53 -8.00 1.38
N ALA A 105 0.35 -8.16 0.79
CA ALA A 105 -0.84 -7.38 1.05
C ALA A 105 -1.75 -8.17 2.00
N ILE A 106 -2.14 -7.57 3.11
CA ILE A 106 -3.03 -8.17 4.11
C ILE A 106 -4.36 -7.43 4.05
N ASN A 107 -5.43 -8.10 3.62
CA ASN A 107 -6.76 -7.51 3.57
C ASN A 107 -7.17 -7.00 4.95
N SER A 108 -7.52 -5.72 5.03
CA SER A 108 -7.78 -5.03 6.30
C SER A 108 -9.04 -5.53 7.02
N SER A 109 -9.99 -6.10 6.29
CA SER A 109 -11.26 -6.59 6.83
C SER A 109 -11.23 -8.08 7.15
N THR A 110 -10.59 -8.91 6.30
CA THR A 110 -10.61 -10.37 6.43
C THR A 110 -9.33 -10.95 7.00
N GLY A 111 -8.21 -10.21 6.97
CA GLY A 111 -6.89 -10.70 7.31
C GLY A 111 -6.26 -11.62 6.26
N ALA A 112 -6.91 -11.84 5.12
CA ALA A 112 -6.37 -12.68 4.06
C ALA A 112 -5.07 -12.07 3.51
N ILE A 113 -4.06 -12.92 3.29
CA ILE A 113 -2.73 -12.53 2.84
C ILE A 113 -2.57 -12.87 1.37
N THR A 114 -2.15 -11.91 0.57
CA THR A 114 -1.79 -12.08 -0.84
C THR A 114 -0.35 -11.60 -1.05
N ARG A 115 0.51 -12.48 -1.57
CA ARG A 115 1.89 -12.12 -1.91
C ARG A 115 1.95 -11.26 -3.17
N ALA A 116 2.92 -10.36 -3.21
CA ALA A 116 3.27 -9.65 -4.43
C ALA A 116 3.64 -10.66 -5.55
N VAL A 117 3.18 -10.39 -6.76
CA VAL A 117 3.47 -11.19 -7.97
C VAL A 117 4.97 -11.15 -8.28
N THR A 118 5.57 -9.97 -8.16
CA THR A 118 7.02 -9.75 -8.26
C THR A 118 7.45 -8.68 -7.28
N VAL A 119 8.71 -8.79 -6.82
CA VAL A 119 9.37 -7.78 -5.99
C VAL A 119 10.70 -7.44 -6.63
N SER A 120 10.99 -6.15 -6.79
CA SER A 120 12.27 -5.63 -7.27
C SER A 120 12.93 -4.80 -6.19
N TYR A 121 14.15 -5.17 -5.83
CA TYR A 121 14.98 -4.42 -4.88
C TYR A 121 15.71 -3.30 -5.61
N SER A 122 15.45 -2.06 -5.26
CA SER A 122 16.14 -0.89 -5.81
C SER A 122 17.27 -0.43 -4.88
N SER A 123 17.01 -0.41 -3.58
CA SER A 123 17.99 -0.03 -2.54
C SER A 123 17.50 -0.44 -1.15
N ALA A 124 18.32 -0.23 -0.13
CA ALA A 124 17.93 -0.43 1.27
C ALA A 124 16.78 0.49 1.73
N THR A 125 16.38 1.47 0.91
CA THR A 125 15.31 2.42 1.23
C THR A 125 14.14 2.40 0.24
N SER A 126 14.22 1.60 -0.84
CA SER A 126 13.20 1.56 -1.88
C SER A 126 13.09 0.17 -2.50
N ILE A 127 11.88 -0.35 -2.55
CA ILE A 127 11.51 -1.58 -3.26
C ILE A 127 10.28 -1.33 -4.12
N ALA A 128 10.18 -2.03 -5.25
CA ALA A 128 8.96 -2.06 -6.05
C ALA A 128 8.29 -3.42 -5.89
N ALA A 129 6.96 -3.42 -5.71
CA ALA A 129 6.17 -4.63 -5.61
C ALA A 129 4.99 -4.56 -6.58
N VAL A 130 4.76 -5.65 -7.32
CA VAL A 130 3.62 -5.79 -8.23
C VAL A 130 2.55 -6.59 -7.53
N PHE A 131 1.35 -6.05 -7.45
CA PHE A 131 0.20 -6.73 -6.88
C PHE A 131 -0.90 -6.96 -7.89
N ASN A 132 -1.65 -8.05 -7.69
CA ASN A 132 -2.91 -8.37 -8.34
C ASN A 132 -3.93 -8.69 -7.24
N LEU A 133 -4.75 -7.70 -6.88
CA LEU A 133 -5.63 -7.77 -5.72
C LEU A 133 -7.09 -7.60 -6.11
N ALA A 134 -7.99 -8.21 -5.36
CA ALA A 134 -9.42 -7.89 -5.42
C ALA A 134 -9.68 -6.49 -4.83
N ALA A 135 -10.81 -5.89 -5.17
CA ALA A 135 -11.21 -4.59 -4.63
C ALA A 135 -11.34 -4.65 -3.10
N ALA A 136 -10.48 -3.95 -2.39
CA ALA A 136 -10.44 -3.81 -0.92
C ALA A 136 -9.28 -2.90 -0.50
N SER A 137 -9.19 -2.61 0.80
CA SER A 137 -8.03 -1.95 1.42
C SER A 137 -7.12 -2.98 2.10
N TYR A 138 -5.81 -2.75 2.05
CA TYR A 138 -4.79 -3.68 2.48
C TYR A 138 -3.69 -2.99 3.29
N PHE A 139 -3.23 -3.65 4.35
CA PHE A 139 -1.94 -3.36 4.96
C PHE A 139 -0.83 -3.94 4.08
N ILE A 140 0.34 -3.30 4.07
CA ILE A 140 1.54 -3.81 3.41
C ILE A 140 2.45 -4.42 4.47
N ARG A 141 2.89 -5.67 4.27
CA ARG A 141 3.88 -6.34 5.11
C ARG A 141 5.12 -6.63 4.28
N ILE A 142 6.28 -6.34 4.85
CA ILE A 142 7.58 -6.57 4.24
C ILE A 142 8.39 -7.44 5.21
N GLU A 143 8.99 -8.50 4.69
CA GLU A 143 9.86 -9.39 5.46
C GLU A 143 11.17 -9.58 4.72
N ASN A 144 12.27 -9.23 5.36
CA ASN A 144 13.62 -9.46 4.88
C ASN A 144 14.01 -10.95 4.97
N ASN A 145 15.04 -11.34 4.23
CA ASN A 145 15.53 -12.73 4.22
C ASN A 145 16.06 -13.22 5.58
N ASP A 146 16.35 -12.31 6.50
CA ASP A 146 16.77 -12.61 7.88
C ASP A 146 15.59 -12.82 8.85
N GLY A 147 14.34 -12.74 8.35
CA GLY A 147 13.12 -12.87 9.14
C GLY A 147 12.69 -11.58 9.84
N GLY A 148 13.44 -10.48 9.72
CA GLY A 148 13.02 -9.17 10.17
C GLY A 148 11.82 -8.68 9.35
N ALA A 149 10.73 -8.31 10.01
CA ALA A 149 9.51 -7.90 9.32
C ALA A 149 8.91 -6.60 9.88
N VAL A 150 8.21 -5.89 9.01
CA VAL A 150 7.41 -4.70 9.32
C VAL A 150 6.07 -4.77 8.60
N ARG A 151 5.05 -4.17 9.17
CA ARG A 151 3.74 -3.95 8.54
C ARG A 151 3.40 -2.47 8.59
N SER A 152 2.75 -1.92 7.56
CA SER A 152 2.19 -0.58 7.59
C SER A 152 1.19 -0.43 8.75
N THR A 153 1.15 0.74 9.37
CA THR A 153 0.22 1.01 10.48
C THR A 153 -1.22 1.12 9.98
N ASN A 154 -1.39 1.72 8.80
CA ASN A 154 -2.68 1.89 8.14
C ASN A 154 -2.78 0.95 6.93
N ALA A 155 -4.00 0.82 6.40
CA ALA A 155 -4.26 0.12 5.14
C ALA A 155 -3.90 1.06 3.96
N ASP A 156 -2.61 1.22 3.70
CA ASP A 156 -2.06 2.22 2.77
C ASP A 156 -2.13 1.78 1.30
N LEU A 157 -2.62 0.57 1.02
CA LEU A 157 -2.83 0.05 -0.34
C LEU A 157 -4.32 -0.22 -0.55
N THR A 158 -4.93 0.46 -1.53
CA THR A 158 -6.32 0.26 -1.92
C THR A 158 -6.39 -0.23 -3.36
N ALA A 159 -7.08 -1.35 -3.59
CA ALA A 159 -7.47 -1.79 -4.92
C ALA A 159 -8.90 -1.31 -5.17
N SER A 160 -9.07 -0.38 -6.11
CA SER A 160 -10.34 0.32 -6.38
C SER A 160 -10.48 0.64 -7.86
N THR A 161 -11.70 0.60 -8.38
CA THR A 161 -12.02 0.88 -9.77
C THR A 161 -12.32 2.36 -9.95
N SER A 162 -11.66 3.01 -10.90
CA SER A 162 -11.96 4.42 -11.23
C SER A 162 -13.42 4.61 -11.64
N PRO A 163 -14.01 5.77 -11.35
CA PRO A 163 -15.38 6.08 -11.75
C PRO A 163 -15.58 5.94 -13.25
N SER A 164 -16.75 5.49 -13.62
CA SER A 164 -17.20 5.45 -15.02
C SER A 164 -18.54 6.14 -15.19
N TRP A 165 -18.69 6.88 -16.29
CA TRP A 165 -19.94 7.56 -16.62
C TRP A 165 -20.93 6.59 -17.27
N THR A 166 -22.14 6.55 -16.74
CA THR A 166 -23.27 5.84 -17.36
C THR A 166 -23.96 6.74 -18.39
N THR A 167 -24.05 8.05 -18.11
CA THR A 167 -24.58 9.03 -19.08
C THR A 167 -23.60 9.25 -20.22
N SER A 168 -24.04 9.11 -21.47
CA SER A 168 -23.18 9.33 -22.65
C SER A 168 -22.70 10.76 -22.75
N ALA A 169 -21.51 10.98 -23.31
CA ALA A 169 -20.95 12.30 -23.57
C ALA A 169 -21.81 13.05 -24.63
N GLY A 170 -21.72 14.37 -24.60
CA GLY A 170 -22.35 15.22 -25.61
C GLY A 170 -23.63 15.88 -25.13
N SER A 171 -24.62 15.99 -26.03
CA SER A 171 -25.82 16.78 -25.75
C SER A 171 -26.76 16.11 -24.74
N LEU A 172 -27.12 16.87 -23.71
CA LEU A 172 -28.13 16.50 -22.72
C LEU A 172 -29.55 16.97 -23.13
N GLY A 173 -29.67 17.76 -24.20
CA GLY A 173 -30.92 18.22 -24.71
C GLY A 173 -30.92 19.69 -25.18
N SER A 174 -32.08 20.11 -25.67
CA SER A 174 -32.33 21.50 -26.09
C SER A 174 -33.52 22.03 -25.32
N PHE A 175 -33.41 23.28 -24.87
CA PHE A 175 -34.44 23.97 -24.07
C PHE A 175 -34.70 25.38 -24.64
N SER A 176 -35.90 25.88 -24.47
CA SER A 176 -36.23 27.27 -24.86
C SER A 176 -35.62 28.26 -23.86
N ALA A 177 -35.17 29.41 -24.32
CA ALA A 177 -34.73 30.51 -23.49
C ALA A 177 -35.77 30.85 -22.40
N GLY A 178 -35.32 31.00 -21.15
CA GLY A 178 -36.17 31.29 -20.00
C GLY A 178 -37.05 30.15 -19.51
N SER A 179 -37.04 28.98 -20.16
CA SER A 179 -37.83 27.82 -19.70
C SER A 179 -37.23 27.16 -18.46
N THR A 180 -38.05 26.42 -17.71
CA THR A 180 -37.60 25.64 -16.59
C THR A 180 -36.96 24.37 -17.08
N ILE A 181 -35.72 24.11 -16.64
CA ILE A 181 -35.02 22.85 -16.76
C ILE A 181 -35.22 22.05 -15.44
N SER A 182 -35.80 20.86 -15.55
CA SER A 182 -36.02 19.98 -14.39
C SER A 182 -35.81 18.53 -14.80
N GLY A 183 -35.24 17.72 -13.85
CA GLY A 183 -35.08 16.29 -14.06
C GLY A 183 -34.04 15.89 -15.11
N LEU A 184 -33.12 16.77 -15.48
CA LEU A 184 -32.01 16.42 -16.36
C LEU A 184 -30.92 15.75 -15.57
N ASN A 185 -30.80 14.45 -15.74
CA ASN A 185 -29.92 13.63 -14.89
C ASN A 185 -28.62 13.24 -15.59
N VAL A 186 -27.54 13.28 -14.83
CA VAL A 186 -26.23 12.71 -15.19
C VAL A 186 -25.86 11.64 -14.18
N GLN A 187 -25.28 10.53 -14.64
CA GLN A 187 -24.98 9.38 -13.81
C GLN A 187 -23.56 8.89 -14.01
N ALA A 188 -22.90 8.54 -12.90
CA ALA A 188 -21.62 7.86 -12.87
C ALA A 188 -21.62 6.81 -11.77
N SER A 189 -20.80 5.79 -11.91
CA SER A 189 -20.67 4.69 -10.95
C SER A 189 -19.22 4.31 -10.71
N SER A 190 -18.95 3.79 -9.51
CA SER A 190 -17.69 3.17 -9.10
C SER A 190 -17.98 2.04 -8.09
N ASP A 191 -16.94 1.36 -7.61
CA ASP A 191 -17.03 0.40 -6.49
C ASP A 191 -17.16 1.10 -5.11
N SER A 192 -16.98 2.42 -5.07
CA SER A 192 -17.23 3.27 -3.91
C SER A 192 -18.14 4.46 -4.25
N ASN A 193 -18.43 5.32 -3.25
CA ASN A 193 -19.31 6.46 -3.46
C ASN A 193 -18.68 7.51 -4.39
N VAL A 194 -19.41 7.88 -5.43
CA VAL A 194 -19.05 8.89 -6.43
C VAL A 194 -19.70 10.22 -6.12
N THR A 195 -18.93 11.29 -6.18
CA THR A 195 -19.39 12.68 -6.16
C THR A 195 -19.20 13.28 -7.55
N ILE A 196 -20.18 14.02 -8.05
CA ILE A 196 -20.10 14.70 -9.35
C ILE A 196 -20.02 16.21 -9.13
N THR A 197 -19.00 16.84 -9.72
CA THR A 197 -18.78 18.30 -9.67
C THR A 197 -18.51 18.85 -11.06
N GLU A 198 -18.73 20.14 -11.25
CA GLU A 198 -18.33 20.84 -12.48
C GLU A 198 -16.90 21.35 -12.37
N THR A 199 -16.14 21.29 -13.48
CA THR A 199 -14.74 21.77 -13.54
C THR A 199 -14.57 23.03 -14.42
N THR A 200 -15.58 23.42 -15.20
CA THR A 200 -15.48 24.49 -16.21
C THR A 200 -16.13 25.82 -15.82
N SER A 201 -16.95 25.85 -14.78
CA SER A 201 -17.71 27.04 -14.36
C SER A 201 -18.61 27.64 -15.47
N VAL A 202 -19.22 26.78 -16.28
CA VAL A 202 -20.19 27.17 -17.33
C VAL A 202 -21.61 26.86 -16.87
N LEU A 203 -21.84 25.68 -16.31
CA LEU A 203 -23.13 25.17 -15.87
C LEU A 203 -23.63 25.92 -14.63
N THR A 204 -22.82 25.98 -13.59
CA THR A 204 -23.22 26.46 -12.26
C THR A 204 -22.81 27.90 -11.97
N SER A 205 -22.03 28.53 -12.84
CA SER A 205 -21.59 29.91 -12.65
C SER A 205 -22.74 30.92 -12.75
N ASN A 206 -22.79 31.85 -11.81
CA ASN A 206 -23.71 32.98 -11.78
C ASN A 206 -23.05 34.28 -12.29
N ALA A 207 -22.04 34.22 -13.13
CA ALA A 207 -21.29 35.37 -13.61
C ALA A 207 -22.13 36.36 -14.52
N ASN A 208 -23.45 36.16 -14.62
CA ASN A 208 -24.40 37.02 -15.29
C ASN A 208 -24.07 37.36 -16.76
N THR A 209 -23.38 36.47 -17.45
CA THR A 209 -23.11 36.58 -18.88
C THR A 209 -23.84 35.45 -19.63
N PRO A 210 -25.09 35.65 -20.06
CA PRO A 210 -25.92 34.62 -20.71
C PRO A 210 -25.25 33.95 -21.91
N ALA A 211 -24.26 34.59 -22.50
CA ALA A 211 -23.48 34.03 -23.60
C ALA A 211 -22.42 33.00 -23.18
N THR A 212 -22.04 32.90 -21.88
CA THR A 212 -20.94 32.08 -21.41
C THR A 212 -21.30 31.14 -20.26
N THR A 213 -22.33 31.46 -19.49
CA THR A 213 -22.72 30.71 -18.28
C THR A 213 -24.22 30.46 -18.23
N MET A 214 -24.63 29.41 -17.54
CA MET A 214 -26.04 28.97 -17.47
C MET A 214 -26.70 29.26 -16.12
N ASN A 215 -25.96 29.44 -15.05
CA ASN A 215 -26.50 29.64 -13.70
C ASN A 215 -27.52 28.58 -13.28
N LEU A 216 -27.24 27.31 -13.59
CA LEU A 216 -28.06 26.16 -13.20
C LEU A 216 -27.51 25.54 -11.92
N THR A 217 -28.32 24.73 -11.25
CA THR A 217 -27.94 23.97 -10.08
C THR A 217 -27.62 22.54 -10.49
N LEU A 218 -26.48 22.04 -10.00
CA LEU A 218 -26.11 20.63 -10.04
C LEU A 218 -26.25 20.06 -8.62
N SER A 219 -27.18 19.14 -8.39
CA SER A 219 -27.50 18.61 -7.06
C SER A 219 -27.65 17.10 -7.10
N GLY A 220 -27.13 16.43 -6.05
CA GLY A 220 -27.19 14.99 -5.87
C GLY A 220 -26.52 14.59 -4.57
N SER A 221 -26.52 13.29 -4.29
CA SER A 221 -25.83 12.71 -3.13
C SER A 221 -24.83 11.68 -3.58
N PRO A 222 -23.67 11.57 -2.90
CA PRO A 222 -22.70 10.54 -3.18
C PRO A 222 -23.29 9.14 -3.03
N ALA A 223 -23.05 8.27 -4.02
CA ALA A 223 -23.47 6.87 -4.04
C ALA A 223 -22.55 6.06 -4.97
N SER A 224 -22.51 4.74 -4.83
CA SER A 224 -21.75 3.88 -5.77
C SER A 224 -22.33 3.90 -7.19
N SER A 225 -23.61 4.29 -7.34
CA SER A 225 -24.26 4.64 -8.61
C SER A 225 -24.90 6.01 -8.40
N ALA A 226 -24.11 7.07 -8.55
CA ALA A 226 -24.53 8.43 -8.26
C ALA A 226 -25.35 9.01 -9.40
N THR A 227 -26.49 9.59 -9.05
CA THR A 227 -27.33 10.39 -9.97
C THR A 227 -27.35 11.83 -9.49
N TYR A 228 -26.93 12.75 -10.36
CA TYR A 228 -26.99 14.18 -10.11
C TYR A 228 -27.96 14.82 -11.08
N THR A 229 -28.76 15.74 -10.59
CA THR A 229 -29.79 16.46 -11.36
C THR A 229 -29.36 17.87 -11.65
N ILE A 230 -29.45 18.26 -12.91
CA ILE A 230 -29.30 19.63 -13.37
C ILE A 230 -30.67 20.25 -13.41
N SER A 231 -30.84 21.40 -12.76
CA SER A 231 -32.12 22.12 -12.68
C SER A 231 -31.93 23.63 -12.59
N GLY A 232 -32.98 24.36 -12.91
CA GLY A 232 -33.01 25.82 -12.82
C GLY A 232 -33.76 26.44 -13.97
N THR A 233 -33.51 27.71 -14.25
CA THR A 233 -34.09 28.44 -15.38
C THR A 233 -33.05 28.57 -16.48
N ALA A 234 -33.42 28.18 -17.70
CA ALA A 234 -32.56 28.31 -18.86
C ALA A 234 -32.19 29.78 -19.09
N PRO A 235 -30.92 30.10 -19.40
CA PRO A 235 -30.52 31.46 -19.70
C PRO A 235 -31.25 31.99 -20.96
N SER A 236 -31.23 33.28 -21.16
CA SER A 236 -31.85 33.94 -22.33
C SER A 236 -30.76 34.60 -23.19
N PRO A 237 -30.01 33.84 -23.99
CA PRO A 237 -29.04 34.39 -24.93
C PRO A 237 -29.74 35.15 -26.06
N THR A 238 -29.00 35.94 -26.83
CA THR A 238 -29.56 36.73 -27.94
C THR A 238 -29.75 35.91 -29.21
N SER A 239 -29.19 34.73 -29.32
CA SER A 239 -29.31 33.77 -30.42
C SER A 239 -29.20 32.36 -29.86
N ASP A 240 -29.54 31.36 -30.67
CA ASP A 240 -29.33 29.94 -30.29
C ASP A 240 -27.90 29.70 -29.83
N GLN A 241 -27.72 29.10 -28.65
CA GLN A 241 -26.43 28.95 -27.99
C GLN A 241 -26.28 27.55 -27.42
N ALA A 242 -25.19 26.88 -27.78
CA ALA A 242 -24.75 25.65 -27.14
C ALA A 242 -23.76 25.96 -26.00
N TYR A 243 -24.05 25.46 -24.81
CA TYR A 243 -23.20 25.57 -23.63
C TYR A 243 -22.52 24.23 -23.41
N SER A 244 -21.20 24.23 -23.52
CA SER A 244 -20.37 23.03 -23.27
C SER A 244 -19.70 23.15 -21.93
N PHE A 245 -19.79 22.10 -21.10
CA PHE A 245 -19.21 22.04 -19.77
C PHE A 245 -18.64 20.64 -19.47
N THR A 246 -17.68 20.57 -18.55
CA THR A 246 -17.07 19.32 -18.11
C THR A 246 -17.51 19.03 -16.70
N LEU A 247 -18.03 17.82 -16.49
CA LEU A 247 -18.28 17.27 -15.18
C LEU A 247 -17.20 16.26 -14.83
N ARG A 248 -16.81 16.24 -13.57
CA ARG A 248 -15.88 15.30 -12.96
C ARG A 248 -16.61 14.41 -11.99
N ALA A 249 -16.52 13.10 -12.20
CA ALA A 249 -16.88 12.09 -11.22
C ALA A 249 -15.65 11.77 -10.39
N THR A 250 -15.76 11.84 -9.05
CA THR A 250 -14.68 11.52 -8.11
C THR A 250 -15.20 10.47 -7.14
N ASP A 251 -14.49 9.36 -6.99
CA ASP A 251 -14.83 8.31 -6.01
C ASP A 251 -14.26 8.58 -4.61
N ALA A 252 -14.54 7.71 -3.66
CA ALA A 252 -14.09 7.87 -2.27
C ALA A 252 -12.57 7.73 -2.12
N GLU A 253 -11.90 7.04 -3.06
CA GLU A 253 -10.44 6.85 -3.12
C GLU A 253 -9.74 8.01 -3.82
N GLY A 254 -10.49 8.99 -4.35
CA GLY A 254 -9.97 10.17 -5.04
C GLY A 254 -9.63 9.94 -6.51
N GLN A 255 -10.01 8.80 -7.09
CA GLN A 255 -9.88 8.57 -8.52
C GLN A 255 -10.94 9.38 -9.28
N THR A 256 -10.62 9.83 -10.48
CA THR A 256 -11.50 10.75 -11.22
C THR A 256 -11.74 10.30 -12.65
N ALA A 257 -12.92 10.67 -13.18
CA ALA A 257 -13.25 10.56 -14.59
C ALA A 257 -13.98 11.82 -15.05
N ASP A 258 -13.46 12.48 -16.08
CA ASP A 258 -14.06 13.68 -16.65
C ASP A 258 -14.90 13.31 -17.86
N ARG A 259 -16.02 14.07 -18.05
CA ARG A 259 -16.86 13.94 -19.24
C ARG A 259 -17.42 15.30 -19.67
N VAL A 260 -17.37 15.54 -20.97
CA VAL A 260 -17.92 16.75 -21.59
C VAL A 260 -19.39 16.55 -21.96
N PHE A 261 -20.21 17.50 -21.54
CA PHE A 261 -21.61 17.56 -21.85
C PHE A 261 -21.95 18.91 -22.49
N SER A 262 -23.10 19.00 -23.15
CA SER A 262 -23.62 20.26 -23.66
C SER A 262 -25.15 20.35 -23.50
N ILE A 263 -25.63 21.58 -23.37
CA ILE A 263 -27.05 21.93 -23.39
C ILE A 263 -27.22 23.04 -24.42
N THR A 264 -28.18 22.90 -25.31
CA THR A 264 -28.50 23.93 -26.28
C THR A 264 -29.70 24.74 -25.81
N ILE A 265 -29.60 26.08 -25.84
CA ILE A 265 -30.69 26.99 -25.57
C ILE A 265 -31.11 27.62 -26.88
N SER A 266 -32.37 27.43 -27.23
CA SER A 266 -32.97 27.98 -28.46
C SER A 266 -33.78 29.22 -28.14
N VAL A 267 -33.55 30.28 -28.92
CA VAL A 267 -34.33 31.50 -28.89
C VAL A 267 -35.40 31.34 -29.96
N GLY A 268 -36.66 31.23 -29.56
CA GLY A 268 -37.76 31.10 -30.51
C GLY A 268 -37.68 32.16 -31.59
N ALA A 269 -38.01 31.78 -32.81
CA ALA A 269 -38.08 32.76 -33.92
C ALA A 269 -38.98 33.94 -33.50
N ASN A 270 -38.40 35.13 -33.43
CA ASN A 270 -39.19 36.34 -33.30
C ASN A 270 -40.06 36.46 -34.57
N ASN A 271 -41.25 35.87 -34.52
CA ASN A 271 -42.34 36.24 -35.51
C ASN A 271 -42.83 37.62 -35.16
N SER A 272 -41.98 38.62 -35.32
CA SER A 272 -42.54 40.00 -35.61
C SER A 272 -43.03 39.99 -37.00
N GLY A 273 -44.16 39.31 -37.21
CA GLY A 273 -44.95 39.45 -38.46
C GLY A 273 -45.31 40.87 -38.59
N GLN A 274 -44.71 41.59 -39.55
CA GLN A 274 -45.28 42.79 -40.11
C GLN A 274 -46.56 42.36 -40.82
N PHE A 275 -47.68 42.65 -40.21
CA PHE A 275 -48.91 42.74 -40.95
C PHE A 275 -48.88 44.11 -41.61
N ASN A 276 -48.69 44.16 -42.97
CA ASN A 276 -48.98 45.30 -43.82
C ASN A 276 -50.50 45.38 -44.11
#